data_e1e49151f7f3462f6283ee248b10ecea
#
_entry.id   e1e49151f7f3462f6283ee248b10ecea
#
_cell.length_a   1.000
_cell.length_b   1.000
_cell.length_c   1.000
_cell.angle_alpha   90.00
_cell.angle_beta   90.00
_cell.angle_gamma   90.00
#
_symmetry.space_group_name_H-M   'P 1'
#
loop_
_entity.id
_entity.type
_entity.pdbx_description
1 polymer ?
#
loop_
_entity_poly.entity_id
_entity_poly.type
_entity_poly.pdbx_seq_one_letter_code
_entity_poly.pdbx_strand_id
1 'polypeptide(L)'
;MRNETIDVTILGMKKRKVDFKRLILVLVAAAMLFVAVGSVLLYGFSFVYDAFRRMTTGITLSIDESKLNVEYGSTFDPKEIILDSVGDLEVEGTVNTNQVGSYPIVYRLKDKDVQKEFKYSVTVKDHIAPSITLVDTAVAVNRGESFQASSVVRAVSDLVDGNLSYSNELSNGTYTISGTVDTNTMGTYPVTVTAKDKNGLETSSISYVTVVDPSISTPYMIRVNRVFNTVTIYAYDQTTGSCTIPVKAMLCSVGPETPAGVFHTFNRSRWRPLYGDVYGQYVTDIVNDILFHSVPYFTQNPSDLEYEEFNKLGTSASLGCVRLSVKDVKWIYDYCPLGVTVEIYDDAENPGPLGLPEQTKIDVTNPNRGWDPTDPDPSNPWLSLTN
;
A
#
# COMPACT_ATOMS: atom_id res chain seq x y z
N MET A 1 62.43 24.80 -18.03
CA MET A 1 61.79 24.83 -16.72
C MET A 1 62.82 25.44 -15.74
N ARG A 2 62.54 26.64 -15.21
CA ARG A 2 63.43 27.31 -14.25
C ARG A 2 63.37 26.54 -12.93
N ASN A 3 64.54 26.16 -12.39
CA ASN A 3 64.68 25.63 -11.04
C ASN A 3 64.43 26.76 -10.05
N GLU A 4 63.24 26.78 -9.43
CA GLU A 4 62.98 27.69 -8.32
C GLU A 4 63.60 27.09 -7.04
N THR A 5 64.52 27.84 -6.44
CA THR A 5 65.11 27.55 -5.14
C THR A 5 64.50 28.48 -4.10
N ILE A 6 64.01 27.98 -2.99
CA ILE A 6 63.46 28.76 -1.87
C ILE A 6 64.55 28.88 -0.81
N ASP A 7 64.82 30.12 -0.36
CA ASP A 7 65.75 30.42 0.74
C ASP A 7 65.01 30.22 2.10
N VAL A 8 65.37 29.20 2.84
CA VAL A 8 64.85 28.95 4.19
C VAL A 8 65.93 29.31 5.22
N THR A 9 65.63 30.29 6.07
CA THR A 9 66.50 30.68 7.20
C THR A 9 65.93 30.15 8.50
N ILE A 10 66.58 29.16 9.09
CA ILE A 10 66.31 28.67 10.44
C ILE A 10 67.42 29.20 11.36
N LEU A 11 67.02 29.79 12.49
CA LEU A 11 67.85 30.46 13.49
C LEU A 11 69.28 29.92 13.58
N GLY A 12 70.28 30.75 13.16
CA GLY A 12 71.74 30.61 13.43
C GLY A 12 72.50 29.65 12.49
N MET A 13 71.95 29.14 11.42
CA MET A 13 72.64 28.24 10.49
C MET A 13 72.91 28.88 9.11
N LYS A 14 74.06 28.54 8.53
CA LYS A 14 74.49 29.00 7.19
C LYS A 14 73.41 28.67 6.15
N LYS A 15 73.05 29.64 5.29
CA LYS A 15 72.14 29.47 4.14
C LYS A 15 72.56 28.24 3.32
N ARG A 16 71.71 27.22 3.27
CA ARG A 16 71.81 26.07 2.34
C ARG A 16 70.72 26.22 1.28
N LYS A 17 71.06 26.18 0.04
CA LYS A 17 70.09 26.08 -1.08
C LYS A 17 69.48 24.69 -1.04
N VAL A 18 68.20 24.61 -0.80
CA VAL A 18 67.47 23.34 -0.81
C VAL A 18 66.74 23.21 -2.15
N ASP A 19 66.99 22.14 -2.84
CA ASP A 19 66.30 21.83 -4.09
C ASP A 19 64.81 21.56 -3.77
N PHE A 20 63.91 22.35 -4.32
CA PHE A 20 62.47 22.31 -4.06
C PHE A 20 61.86 20.95 -4.39
N LYS A 21 62.35 20.27 -5.44
CA LYS A 21 61.91 18.89 -5.79
C LYS A 21 62.29 17.87 -4.71
N ARG A 22 63.48 18.01 -4.13
CA ARG A 22 63.91 17.14 -3.03
C ARG A 22 63.15 17.42 -1.74
N LEU A 23 62.79 18.65 -1.47
CA LEU A 23 61.98 19.04 -0.32
C LEU A 23 60.57 18.46 -0.43
N ILE A 24 59.93 18.56 -1.60
CA ILE A 24 58.62 17.95 -1.84
C ILE A 24 58.70 16.40 -1.68
N LEU A 25 59.74 15.76 -2.23
CA LEU A 25 59.90 14.33 -2.14
C LEU A 25 60.03 13.82 -0.68
N VAL A 26 60.77 14.59 0.13
CA VAL A 26 60.92 14.29 1.57
C VAL A 26 59.63 14.53 2.33
N LEU A 27 58.85 15.57 2.02
CA LEU A 27 57.58 15.85 2.64
C LEU A 27 56.53 14.78 2.28
N VAL A 28 56.49 14.37 1.01
CA VAL A 28 55.58 13.27 0.57
C VAL A 28 55.96 11.94 1.21
N ALA A 29 57.27 11.61 1.29
CA ALA A 29 57.75 10.41 1.98
C ALA A 29 57.41 10.43 3.47
N ALA A 30 57.59 11.58 4.14
CA ALA A 30 57.20 11.75 5.53
C ALA A 30 55.72 11.62 5.78
N ALA A 31 54.88 12.19 4.87
CA ALA A 31 53.43 12.06 4.92
C ALA A 31 52.98 10.58 4.73
N MET A 32 53.58 9.88 3.76
CA MET A 32 53.27 8.45 3.55
C MET A 32 53.71 7.58 4.75
N LEU A 33 54.86 7.89 5.35
CA LEU A 33 55.32 7.20 6.55
C LEU A 33 54.36 7.47 7.73
N PHE A 34 53.89 8.70 7.89
CA PHE A 34 52.94 9.07 8.94
C PHE A 34 51.60 8.37 8.78
N VAL A 35 51.09 8.25 7.54
CA VAL A 35 49.87 7.48 7.24
C VAL A 35 50.11 5.98 7.50
N ALA A 36 51.24 5.41 7.08
CA ALA A 36 51.55 4.00 7.29
C ALA A 36 51.71 3.67 8.78
N VAL A 37 52.44 4.52 9.55
CA VAL A 37 52.59 4.34 11.00
C VAL A 37 51.26 4.56 11.74
N GLY A 38 50.46 5.53 11.33
CA GLY A 38 49.11 5.78 11.85
C GLY A 38 48.20 4.58 11.63
N SER A 39 48.23 4.01 10.42
CA SER A 39 47.45 2.79 10.11
C SER A 39 47.89 1.59 10.96
N VAL A 40 49.16 1.33 11.08
CA VAL A 40 49.70 0.23 11.89
C VAL A 40 49.36 0.42 13.39
N LEU A 41 49.38 1.67 13.89
CA LEU A 41 48.99 1.97 15.27
C LEU A 41 47.50 1.78 15.48
N LEU A 42 46.64 2.19 14.52
CA LEU A 42 45.20 2.00 14.60
C LEU A 42 44.83 0.50 14.56
N TYR A 43 45.40 -0.24 13.64
CA TYR A 43 45.21 -1.70 13.56
C TYR A 43 45.78 -2.42 14.78
N GLY A 44 46.97 -2.02 15.23
CA GLY A 44 47.59 -2.58 16.44
C GLY A 44 46.78 -2.26 17.70
N PHE A 45 46.23 -1.03 17.79
CA PHE A 45 45.39 -0.65 18.94
C PHE A 45 44.06 -1.38 18.94
N SER A 46 43.41 -1.56 17.77
CA SER A 46 42.21 -2.37 17.66
C SER A 46 42.49 -3.82 18.06
N PHE A 47 43.54 -4.42 17.55
CA PHE A 47 43.91 -5.80 17.91
C PHE A 47 44.22 -5.97 19.40
N VAL A 48 44.97 -5.04 19.99
CA VAL A 48 45.28 -5.04 21.42
C VAL A 48 44.03 -4.79 22.25
N TYR A 49 43.18 -3.90 21.83
CA TYR A 49 41.90 -3.62 22.50
C TYR A 49 40.99 -4.84 22.48
N ASP A 50 40.85 -5.51 21.33
CA ASP A 50 40.03 -6.72 21.19
C ASP A 50 40.63 -7.87 22.01
N ALA A 51 41.96 -8.02 22.01
CA ALA A 51 42.64 -9.03 22.85
C ALA A 51 42.49 -8.73 24.36
N PHE A 52 42.58 -7.47 24.77
CA PHE A 52 42.34 -7.03 26.13
C PHE A 52 40.90 -7.24 26.56
N ARG A 53 39.94 -6.88 25.67
CA ARG A 53 38.51 -7.12 25.89
C ARG A 53 38.22 -8.62 26.08
N ARG A 54 38.76 -9.48 25.22
CA ARG A 54 38.65 -10.94 25.36
C ARG A 54 39.24 -11.47 26.66
N MET A 55 40.35 -10.87 27.15
CA MET A 55 40.98 -11.26 28.41
C MET A 55 40.22 -10.80 29.66
N THR A 56 39.57 -9.66 29.60
CA THR A 56 38.97 -9.01 30.78
C THR A 56 37.46 -9.25 30.90
N THR A 57 36.74 -9.38 29.78
CA THR A 57 35.28 -9.53 29.77
C THR A 57 34.79 -10.98 29.61
N GLY A 58 35.66 -11.90 29.19
CA GLY A 58 35.28 -13.28 28.89
C GLY A 58 34.37 -13.39 27.69
N ILE A 59 33.79 -14.58 27.45
CA ILE A 59 32.82 -14.82 26.36
C ILE A 59 31.50 -14.18 26.71
N THR A 60 31.06 -13.21 25.92
CA THR A 60 29.78 -12.49 26.07
C THR A 60 29.00 -12.47 24.77
N LEU A 61 27.67 -12.42 24.89
CA LEU A 61 26.73 -12.20 23.80
C LEU A 61 25.71 -11.17 24.26
N SER A 62 25.43 -10.20 23.41
CA SER A 62 24.31 -9.27 23.56
C SER A 62 23.46 -9.31 22.30
N ILE A 63 22.17 -9.46 22.45
CA ILE A 63 21.19 -9.48 21.34
C ILE A 63 20.11 -8.44 21.55
N ASP A 64 19.45 -8.08 20.49
CA ASP A 64 18.20 -7.29 20.51
C ASP A 64 17.02 -8.23 20.83
N GLU A 65 16.67 -8.32 22.11
CA GLU A 65 15.58 -9.19 22.60
C GLU A 65 14.21 -8.77 22.05
N SER A 66 14.04 -7.53 21.59
CA SER A 66 12.77 -7.07 20.97
C SER A 66 12.47 -7.82 19.69
N LYS A 67 13.50 -8.30 19.00
CA LYS A 67 13.41 -9.08 17.75
C LYS A 67 13.17 -10.59 17.97
N LEU A 68 13.03 -11.04 19.21
CA LEU A 68 12.66 -12.43 19.52
C LEU A 68 11.16 -12.73 19.30
N ASN A 69 10.33 -11.69 19.10
CA ASN A 69 8.95 -11.83 18.64
C ASN A 69 8.89 -11.48 17.16
N VAL A 70 8.51 -12.45 16.35
CA VAL A 70 8.55 -12.39 14.89
C VAL A 70 7.16 -12.56 14.37
N GLU A 71 6.77 -11.74 13.38
CA GLU A 71 5.48 -11.84 12.70
C GLU A 71 5.47 -13.04 11.75
N TYR A 72 4.35 -13.76 11.68
CA TYR A 72 4.15 -14.82 10.70
C TYR A 72 4.41 -14.35 9.27
N GLY A 73 5.09 -15.17 8.48
CA GLY A 73 5.43 -14.86 7.08
C GLY A 73 6.56 -13.84 6.88
N SER A 74 7.09 -13.23 7.95
CA SER A 74 8.22 -12.31 7.84
C SER A 74 9.55 -13.04 7.65
N THR A 75 10.61 -12.31 7.30
CA THR A 75 11.98 -12.84 7.26
C THR A 75 12.63 -12.73 8.62
N PHE A 76 13.43 -13.73 9.01
CA PHE A 76 14.20 -13.72 10.25
C PHE A 76 15.57 -14.38 10.05
N ASP A 77 16.64 -13.65 10.39
CA ASP A 77 18.00 -14.20 10.49
C ASP A 77 18.48 -14.06 11.92
N PRO A 78 18.82 -15.17 12.61
CA PRO A 78 19.33 -15.12 13.98
C PRO A 78 20.65 -14.35 14.13
N LYS A 79 21.39 -14.08 13.06
CA LYS A 79 22.60 -13.27 13.10
C LYS A 79 22.32 -11.76 13.14
N GLU A 80 21.20 -11.32 12.56
CA GLU A 80 20.84 -9.89 12.48
C GLU A 80 20.36 -9.31 13.82
N ILE A 81 20.07 -10.16 14.81
CA ILE A 81 19.66 -9.71 16.15
C ILE A 81 20.84 -9.54 17.09
N ILE A 82 22.06 -9.92 16.68
CA ILE A 82 23.26 -9.81 17.51
C ILE A 82 23.72 -8.35 17.54
N LEU A 83 23.78 -7.76 18.72
CA LEU A 83 24.31 -6.42 18.94
C LEU A 83 25.81 -6.43 19.16
N ASP A 84 26.30 -7.42 19.93
CA ASP A 84 27.73 -7.59 20.26
C ASP A 84 28.03 -9.01 20.64
N SER A 85 29.24 -9.49 20.30
CA SER A 85 29.71 -10.82 20.71
C SER A 85 31.23 -10.87 20.88
N VAL A 86 31.69 -11.64 21.84
CA VAL A 86 33.12 -11.90 22.08
C VAL A 86 33.40 -13.40 21.99
N GLY A 87 34.15 -13.81 20.98
CA GLY A 87 34.47 -15.20 20.64
C GLY A 87 34.05 -15.56 19.20
N ASP A 88 34.49 -16.72 18.74
CA ASP A 88 34.08 -17.28 17.44
C ASP A 88 32.63 -17.80 17.57
N LEU A 89 31.74 -17.26 16.76
CA LEU A 89 30.30 -17.47 16.83
C LEU A 89 29.83 -18.58 15.90
N GLU A 90 29.15 -19.57 16.46
CA GLU A 90 28.32 -20.54 15.74
C GLU A 90 26.85 -20.38 16.18
N VAL A 91 25.92 -20.44 15.21
CA VAL A 91 24.48 -20.37 15.49
C VAL A 91 23.83 -21.69 15.09
N GLU A 92 23.11 -22.30 16.03
CA GLU A 92 22.33 -23.52 15.80
C GLU A 92 20.85 -23.26 16.05
N GLY A 93 20.02 -23.85 15.21
CA GLY A 93 18.55 -23.69 15.20
C GLY A 93 18.07 -22.97 13.96
N THR A 94 16.83 -23.24 13.60
CA THR A 94 16.13 -22.61 12.48
C THR A 94 14.76 -22.13 12.95
N VAL A 95 14.35 -20.97 12.47
CA VAL A 95 13.01 -20.41 12.72
C VAL A 95 12.19 -20.57 11.46
N ASN A 96 11.09 -21.32 11.54
CA ASN A 96 10.11 -21.36 10.46
C ASN A 96 9.09 -20.26 10.69
N THR A 97 9.27 -19.12 10.05
CA THR A 97 8.37 -17.97 10.16
C THR A 97 7.00 -18.20 9.51
N ASN A 98 6.84 -19.23 8.69
CA ASN A 98 5.55 -19.63 8.11
C ASN A 98 4.77 -20.61 9.01
N GLN A 99 5.15 -20.71 10.28
CA GLN A 99 4.43 -21.52 11.25
C GLN A 99 4.48 -20.85 12.61
N VAL A 100 3.32 -20.53 13.16
CA VAL A 100 3.20 -20.01 14.54
C VAL A 100 3.78 -21.00 15.54
N GLY A 101 4.62 -20.53 16.45
CA GLY A 101 5.26 -21.40 17.41
C GLY A 101 6.48 -20.77 18.09
N SER A 102 7.17 -21.59 18.89
CA SER A 102 8.37 -21.20 19.62
C SER A 102 9.56 -22.02 19.14
N TYR A 103 10.61 -21.36 18.70
CA TYR A 103 11.77 -21.93 18.02
C TYR A 103 13.03 -21.67 18.84
N PRO A 104 13.70 -22.72 19.33
CA PRO A 104 14.94 -22.54 20.08
C PRO A 104 16.09 -22.15 19.14
N ILE A 105 16.90 -21.19 19.57
CA ILE A 105 18.17 -20.82 18.95
C ILE A 105 19.25 -20.91 20.00
N VAL A 106 20.39 -21.49 19.62
CA VAL A 106 21.57 -21.60 20.45
C VAL A 106 22.73 -20.91 19.76
N TYR A 107 23.28 -19.89 20.44
CA TYR A 107 24.54 -19.27 20.04
C TYR A 107 25.66 -19.90 20.81
N ARG A 108 26.62 -20.51 20.11
CA ARG A 108 27.84 -21.03 20.69
C ARG A 108 28.98 -20.09 20.39
N LEU A 109 29.60 -19.57 21.43
CA LEU A 109 30.79 -18.74 21.31
C LEU A 109 31.98 -19.47 21.87
N LYS A 110 33.09 -19.51 21.11
CA LYS A 110 34.32 -20.15 21.46
C LYS A 110 35.46 -19.14 21.47
N ASP A 111 36.26 -19.15 22.52
CA ASP A 111 37.55 -18.46 22.57
C ASP A 111 38.59 -19.41 23.16
N LYS A 112 39.59 -19.78 22.34
CA LYS A 112 40.62 -20.81 22.66
C LYS A 112 39.97 -22.14 23.07
N ASP A 113 40.15 -22.55 24.32
CA ASP A 113 39.64 -23.81 24.88
C ASP A 113 38.32 -23.64 25.66
N VAL A 114 37.80 -22.41 25.72
CA VAL A 114 36.55 -22.11 26.44
C VAL A 114 35.42 -21.97 25.43
N GLN A 115 34.31 -22.64 25.72
CA GLN A 115 33.06 -22.54 24.95
C GLN A 115 31.92 -22.18 25.89
N LYS A 116 31.03 -21.29 25.42
CA LYS A 116 29.83 -20.90 26.15
C LYS A 116 28.60 -20.93 25.23
N GLU A 117 27.50 -21.45 25.74
CA GLU A 117 26.21 -21.48 25.05
C GLU A 117 25.27 -20.43 25.62
N PHE A 118 24.56 -19.74 24.72
CA PHE A 118 23.46 -18.83 25.04
C PHE A 118 22.22 -19.32 24.32
N LYS A 119 21.16 -19.58 25.07
CA LYS A 119 19.93 -20.18 24.56
C LYS A 119 18.81 -19.14 24.59
N TYR A 120 18.21 -18.97 23.46
CA TYR A 120 17.04 -18.08 23.30
C TYR A 120 15.91 -18.84 22.63
N SER A 121 14.72 -18.27 22.71
CA SER A 121 13.54 -18.79 22.02
C SER A 121 12.92 -17.67 21.20
N VAL A 122 12.83 -17.87 19.90
CA VAL A 122 12.11 -16.97 19.00
C VAL A 122 10.67 -17.41 18.93
N THR A 123 9.74 -16.49 19.14
CA THR A 123 8.30 -16.77 19.06
C THR A 123 7.74 -16.15 17.80
N VAL A 124 7.24 -17.00 16.90
CA VAL A 124 6.49 -16.58 15.71
C VAL A 124 5.03 -16.48 16.12
N LYS A 125 4.44 -15.30 15.92
CA LYS A 125 3.05 -14.98 16.27
C LYS A 125 2.35 -14.39 15.08
N ASP A 126 1.04 -14.46 15.12
CA ASP A 126 0.12 -13.77 14.24
C ASP A 126 -0.46 -12.56 14.97
N HIS A 127 -0.24 -11.37 14.42
CA HIS A 127 -0.80 -10.11 14.90
C HIS A 127 -1.60 -9.39 13.80
N ILE A 128 -1.85 -10.06 12.67
CA ILE A 128 -2.59 -9.53 11.53
C ILE A 128 -4.03 -10.01 11.65
N ALA A 129 -4.96 -9.05 11.72
CA ALA A 129 -6.39 -9.37 11.76
C ALA A 129 -6.88 -9.92 10.43
N PRO A 130 -7.97 -10.70 10.43
CA PRO A 130 -8.53 -11.28 9.20
C PRO A 130 -8.93 -10.23 8.17
N SER A 131 -8.86 -10.60 6.92
CA SER A 131 -9.28 -9.80 5.77
C SER A 131 -10.70 -10.16 5.35
N ILE A 132 -11.54 -9.13 5.13
CA ILE A 132 -12.90 -9.26 4.62
C ILE A 132 -12.96 -8.65 3.23
N THR A 133 -13.24 -9.45 2.22
CA THR A 133 -13.49 -9.00 0.85
C THR A 133 -14.99 -8.99 0.59
N LEU A 134 -15.56 -7.79 0.46
CA LEU A 134 -16.95 -7.62 0.06
C LEU A 134 -17.11 -7.73 -1.47
N VAL A 135 -18.28 -8.08 -1.94
CA VAL A 135 -18.64 -7.99 -3.37
C VAL A 135 -18.62 -6.53 -3.80
N ASP A 136 -19.27 -5.66 -3.02
CA ASP A 136 -19.18 -4.20 -3.14
C ASP A 136 -19.52 -3.55 -1.78
N THR A 137 -19.04 -2.33 -1.56
CA THR A 137 -19.42 -1.51 -0.39
C THR A 137 -20.78 -0.85 -0.55
N ALA A 138 -21.32 -0.80 -1.77
CA ALA A 138 -22.64 -0.26 -2.08
C ALA A 138 -23.37 -1.19 -3.07
N VAL A 139 -24.50 -1.75 -2.64
CA VAL A 139 -25.34 -2.67 -3.40
C VAL A 139 -26.72 -2.04 -3.58
N ALA A 140 -27.28 -2.10 -4.78
CA ALA A 140 -28.66 -1.70 -5.05
C ALA A 140 -29.57 -2.92 -5.18
N VAL A 141 -30.76 -2.85 -4.59
CA VAL A 141 -31.82 -3.87 -4.67
C VAL A 141 -33.12 -3.17 -5.01
N ASN A 142 -33.89 -3.69 -5.96
CA ASN A 142 -35.20 -3.11 -6.28
C ASN A 142 -36.21 -3.42 -5.16
N ARG A 143 -37.10 -2.47 -4.93
CA ARG A 143 -38.17 -2.61 -3.94
C ARG A 143 -38.99 -3.86 -4.21
N GLY A 144 -39.16 -4.69 -3.17
CA GLY A 144 -39.88 -5.95 -3.21
C GLY A 144 -39.06 -7.16 -3.71
N GLU A 145 -37.81 -6.97 -4.16
CA GLU A 145 -36.94 -8.10 -4.48
C GLU A 145 -36.41 -8.77 -3.22
N SER A 146 -36.16 -10.08 -3.32
CA SER A 146 -35.53 -10.83 -2.23
C SER A 146 -34.03 -10.47 -2.14
N PHE A 147 -33.55 -10.27 -0.93
CA PHE A 147 -32.12 -10.02 -0.64
C PHE A 147 -31.60 -10.99 0.41
N GLN A 148 -30.42 -11.51 0.20
CA GLN A 148 -29.70 -12.36 1.16
C GLN A 148 -28.47 -11.62 1.66
N ALA A 149 -28.35 -11.38 2.96
CA ALA A 149 -27.22 -10.66 3.54
C ALA A 149 -25.86 -11.31 3.23
N SER A 150 -25.82 -12.63 3.08
CA SER A 150 -24.62 -13.37 2.67
C SER A 150 -24.11 -13.02 1.26
N SER A 151 -24.96 -12.47 0.40
CA SER A 151 -24.56 -12.08 -0.96
C SER A 151 -23.58 -10.92 -1.02
N VAL A 152 -23.41 -10.16 0.07
CA VAL A 152 -22.43 -9.06 0.13
C VAL A 152 -21.00 -9.56 0.36
N VAL A 153 -20.82 -10.81 0.79
CA VAL A 153 -19.51 -11.38 1.12
C VAL A 153 -18.95 -12.12 -0.08
N ARG A 154 -17.73 -11.78 -0.49
CA ARG A 154 -16.96 -12.53 -1.50
C ARG A 154 -16.06 -13.56 -0.83
N ALA A 155 -15.25 -13.11 0.15
CA ALA A 155 -14.33 -13.95 0.89
C ALA A 155 -14.07 -13.39 2.28
N VAL A 156 -13.78 -14.25 3.24
CA VAL A 156 -13.25 -13.90 4.55
C VAL A 156 -12.13 -14.85 4.86
N SER A 157 -10.92 -14.33 5.02
CA SER A 157 -9.73 -15.16 5.21
C SER A 157 -8.72 -14.47 6.12
N ASP A 158 -7.89 -15.28 6.70
CA ASP A 158 -6.74 -14.88 7.49
C ASP A 158 -5.46 -15.50 6.93
N LEU A 159 -4.32 -14.83 7.11
CA LEU A 159 -3.04 -15.30 6.56
C LEU A 159 -2.59 -16.62 7.20
N VAL A 160 -2.87 -16.82 8.49
CA VAL A 160 -2.48 -17.99 9.27
C VAL A 160 -3.57 -19.06 9.27
N ASP A 161 -4.82 -18.63 9.46
CA ASP A 161 -5.98 -19.51 9.65
C ASP A 161 -6.64 -19.97 8.35
N GLY A 162 -6.29 -19.30 7.22
CA GLY A 162 -6.94 -19.55 5.93
C GLY A 162 -8.37 -18.99 5.88
N ASN A 163 -9.26 -19.66 5.14
CA ASN A 163 -10.64 -19.22 5.00
C ASN A 163 -11.42 -19.42 6.31
N LEU A 164 -12.08 -18.36 6.77
CA LEU A 164 -12.92 -18.40 7.95
C LEU A 164 -14.34 -18.88 7.58
N SER A 165 -15.01 -19.55 8.54
CA SER A 165 -16.35 -20.09 8.35
C SER A 165 -17.43 -19.12 8.85
N TYR A 166 -18.57 -19.06 8.16
CA TYR A 166 -19.73 -18.33 8.64
C TYR A 166 -20.29 -18.98 9.92
N SER A 167 -20.68 -18.12 10.88
CA SER A 167 -21.40 -18.52 12.10
C SER A 167 -22.46 -17.47 12.45
N ASN A 168 -23.55 -17.89 13.11
CA ASN A 168 -24.54 -16.95 13.62
C ASN A 168 -24.03 -16.13 14.83
N GLU A 169 -23.04 -16.66 15.54
CA GLU A 169 -22.39 -16.00 16.67
C GLU A 169 -20.89 -15.89 16.40
N LEU A 170 -20.30 -14.71 16.67
CA LEU A 170 -18.89 -14.49 16.46
C LEU A 170 -18.06 -15.29 17.47
N SER A 171 -17.18 -16.13 16.96
CA SER A 171 -16.22 -16.91 17.75
C SER A 171 -14.88 -16.98 17.02
N ASN A 172 -13.84 -17.44 17.72
CA ASN A 172 -12.51 -17.54 17.13
C ASN A 172 -12.52 -18.45 15.88
N GLY A 173 -11.95 -17.97 14.80
CA GLY A 173 -11.90 -18.67 13.52
C GLY A 173 -13.19 -18.56 12.68
N THR A 174 -14.08 -17.61 13.01
CA THR A 174 -15.36 -17.45 12.30
C THR A 174 -15.63 -16.00 11.89
N TYR A 175 -16.64 -15.82 11.05
CA TYR A 175 -17.24 -14.51 10.78
C TYR A 175 -18.75 -14.53 10.91
N THR A 176 -19.34 -13.38 11.21
CA THR A 176 -20.79 -13.16 11.30
C THR A 176 -21.23 -12.07 10.33
N ILE A 177 -22.52 -12.06 10.01
CA ILE A 177 -23.17 -11.02 9.23
C ILE A 177 -24.32 -10.48 10.05
N SER A 178 -24.37 -9.18 10.26
CA SER A 178 -25.42 -8.49 10.99
C SER A 178 -26.01 -7.33 10.18
N GLY A 179 -27.22 -6.94 10.52
CA GLY A 179 -28.01 -5.94 9.79
C GLY A 179 -29.22 -6.56 9.12
N THR A 180 -30.31 -5.83 9.10
CA THR A 180 -31.58 -6.25 8.48
C THR A 180 -31.90 -5.28 7.35
N VAL A 181 -32.20 -5.83 6.16
CA VAL A 181 -32.64 -5.06 5.00
C VAL A 181 -34.13 -5.29 4.81
N ASP A 182 -34.93 -4.25 4.99
CA ASP A 182 -36.35 -4.29 4.62
C ASP A 182 -36.48 -3.88 3.16
N THR A 183 -36.58 -4.85 2.29
CA THR A 183 -36.70 -4.61 0.84
C THR A 183 -38.05 -4.02 0.41
N ASN A 184 -39.05 -3.92 1.28
CA ASN A 184 -40.33 -3.28 0.99
C ASN A 184 -40.30 -1.76 1.29
N THR A 185 -39.30 -1.30 2.03
CA THR A 185 -39.16 0.10 2.41
C THR A 185 -37.91 0.70 1.80
N MET A 186 -38.07 1.78 1.03
CA MET A 186 -36.95 2.53 0.47
C MET A 186 -36.05 3.05 1.59
N GLY A 187 -34.74 2.96 1.38
CA GLY A 187 -33.74 3.41 2.34
C GLY A 187 -32.41 2.75 2.09
N THR A 188 -31.41 3.13 2.88
CA THR A 188 -30.09 2.53 2.86
C THR A 188 -29.82 1.82 4.18
N TYR A 189 -29.53 0.55 4.09
CA TYR A 189 -29.40 -0.36 5.22
C TYR A 189 -27.95 -0.86 5.32
N PRO A 190 -27.28 -0.67 6.47
CA PRO A 190 -25.95 -1.22 6.66
C PRO A 190 -26.03 -2.75 6.91
N VAL A 191 -25.21 -3.50 6.21
CA VAL A 191 -24.92 -4.92 6.47
C VAL A 191 -23.47 -5.00 6.88
N THR A 192 -23.24 -5.41 8.13
CA THR A 192 -21.89 -5.48 8.72
C THR A 192 -21.42 -6.92 8.73
N VAL A 193 -20.23 -7.14 8.20
CA VAL A 193 -19.50 -8.41 8.29
C VAL A 193 -18.41 -8.23 9.33
N THR A 194 -18.38 -9.08 10.36
CA THR A 194 -17.34 -9.08 11.40
C THR A 194 -16.65 -10.43 11.41
N ALA A 195 -15.34 -10.44 11.31
CA ALA A 195 -14.51 -11.64 11.34
C ALA A 195 -13.58 -11.63 12.55
N LYS A 196 -13.29 -12.80 13.07
CA LYS A 196 -12.38 -13.04 14.17
C LYS A 196 -11.52 -14.24 13.89
N ASP A 197 -10.19 -14.07 13.92
CA ASP A 197 -9.24 -15.18 13.78
C ASP A 197 -9.20 -16.09 15.00
N LYS A 198 -8.38 -17.16 14.96
CA LYS A 198 -8.23 -18.07 16.10
C LYS A 198 -7.47 -17.42 17.28
N ASN A 199 -6.70 -16.35 17.03
CA ASN A 199 -5.97 -15.62 18.04
C ASN A 199 -6.84 -14.56 18.73
N GLY A 200 -8.02 -14.25 18.17
CA GLY A 200 -8.97 -13.30 18.71
C GLY A 200 -8.86 -11.89 18.13
N LEU A 201 -8.07 -11.69 17.06
CA LEU A 201 -8.01 -10.43 16.34
C LEU A 201 -9.27 -10.26 15.47
N GLU A 202 -9.82 -9.06 15.45
CA GLU A 202 -11.11 -8.78 14.80
C GLU A 202 -10.98 -7.74 13.70
N THR A 203 -11.77 -7.92 12.64
CA THR A 203 -11.98 -6.95 11.56
C THR A 203 -13.46 -6.86 11.24
N SER A 204 -13.92 -5.66 10.89
CA SER A 204 -15.30 -5.44 10.43
C SER A 204 -15.31 -4.62 9.15
N SER A 205 -16.25 -4.96 8.26
CA SER A 205 -16.52 -4.22 7.02
C SER A 205 -18.02 -4.05 6.82
N ILE A 206 -18.41 -2.93 6.21
CA ILE A 206 -19.82 -2.60 5.98
C ILE A 206 -20.09 -2.54 4.48
N SER A 207 -21.17 -3.22 4.05
CA SER A 207 -21.81 -3.01 2.76
C SER A 207 -23.14 -2.29 2.96
N TYR A 208 -23.34 -1.19 2.25
CA TYR A 208 -24.61 -0.46 2.28
C TYR A 208 -25.54 -0.99 1.20
N VAL A 209 -26.70 -1.49 1.60
CA VAL A 209 -27.74 -1.98 0.69
C VAL A 209 -28.80 -0.91 0.54
N THR A 210 -28.89 -0.32 -0.64
CA THR A 210 -29.88 0.71 -0.94
C THR A 210 -31.06 0.07 -1.66
N VAL A 211 -32.24 0.12 -1.02
CA VAL A 211 -33.50 -0.30 -1.63
C VAL A 211 -34.00 0.84 -2.49
N VAL A 212 -34.01 0.63 -3.80
CA VAL A 212 -34.41 1.60 -4.81
C VAL A 212 -35.79 1.29 -5.35
N ASP A 213 -36.60 2.33 -5.57
CA ASP A 213 -37.86 2.23 -6.29
C ASP A 213 -37.64 2.77 -7.71
N PRO A 214 -37.80 1.95 -8.75
CA PRO A 214 -37.59 2.39 -10.14
C PRO A 214 -38.49 3.55 -10.55
N SER A 215 -39.58 3.81 -9.80
CA SER A 215 -40.46 4.96 -10.01
C SER A 215 -39.91 6.30 -9.48
N ILE A 216 -38.84 6.25 -8.65
CA ILE A 216 -38.21 7.43 -8.05
C ILE A 216 -36.89 7.70 -8.77
N SER A 217 -36.77 8.89 -9.32
CA SER A 217 -35.72 9.25 -10.28
C SER A 217 -34.31 9.38 -9.69
N THR A 218 -34.12 9.50 -8.35
CA THR A 218 -32.78 9.83 -7.79
C THR A 218 -32.50 9.18 -6.43
N PRO A 219 -32.18 7.87 -6.38
CA PRO A 219 -31.78 7.19 -5.12
C PRO A 219 -30.37 7.55 -4.68
N TYR A 220 -29.62 8.26 -5.51
CA TYR A 220 -28.23 8.66 -5.25
C TYR A 220 -27.98 10.12 -5.61
N MET A 221 -26.93 10.67 -5.01
CA MET A 221 -26.26 11.91 -5.38
C MET A 221 -24.77 11.62 -5.53
N ILE A 222 -24.15 12.23 -6.53
CA ILE A 222 -22.73 12.09 -6.81
C ILE A 222 -22.01 13.39 -6.45
N ARG A 223 -20.94 13.33 -5.66
CA ARG A 223 -20.08 14.48 -5.39
C ARG A 223 -18.67 14.21 -5.91
N VAL A 224 -18.12 15.16 -6.66
CA VAL A 224 -16.78 15.08 -7.25
C VAL A 224 -15.91 16.17 -6.64
N ASN A 225 -14.94 15.78 -5.83
CA ASN A 225 -13.93 16.70 -5.32
C ASN A 225 -12.76 16.76 -6.32
N ARG A 226 -12.58 17.93 -6.96
CA ARG A 226 -11.55 18.12 -8.01
C ARG A 226 -10.14 18.15 -7.42
N VAL A 227 -9.97 18.59 -6.17
CA VAL A 227 -8.65 18.72 -5.53
C VAL A 227 -8.06 17.34 -5.21
N PHE A 228 -8.88 16.46 -4.64
CA PHE A 228 -8.46 15.11 -4.29
C PHE A 228 -8.70 14.07 -5.39
N ASN A 229 -9.29 14.46 -6.53
CA ASN A 229 -9.67 13.54 -7.60
C ASN A 229 -10.50 12.36 -7.06
N THR A 230 -11.53 12.67 -6.29
CA THR A 230 -12.37 11.68 -5.61
C THR A 230 -13.83 11.89 -5.92
N VAL A 231 -14.54 10.82 -6.25
CA VAL A 231 -15.98 10.76 -6.35
C VAL A 231 -16.53 10.10 -5.11
N THR A 232 -17.51 10.72 -4.45
CA THR A 232 -18.29 10.11 -3.37
C THR A 232 -19.74 9.96 -3.78
N ILE A 233 -20.27 8.75 -3.63
CA ILE A 233 -21.68 8.43 -3.83
C ILE A 233 -22.40 8.55 -2.49
N TYR A 234 -23.47 9.33 -2.48
CA TYR A 234 -24.39 9.44 -1.35
C TYR A 234 -25.71 8.78 -1.69
N ALA A 235 -26.15 7.88 -0.83
CA ALA A 235 -27.42 7.18 -0.95
C ALA A 235 -28.55 7.91 -0.21
N TYR A 236 -29.78 7.62 -0.61
CA TYR A 236 -30.99 8.16 -0.01
C TYR A 236 -31.12 7.75 1.46
N ASP A 237 -31.31 8.74 2.29
CA ASP A 237 -31.61 8.60 3.73
C ASP A 237 -33.10 8.86 3.96
N GLN A 238 -33.81 7.83 4.37
CA GLN A 238 -35.24 7.89 4.66
C GLN A 238 -35.60 8.83 5.82
N THR A 239 -34.63 9.14 6.70
CA THR A 239 -34.87 10.02 7.85
C THR A 239 -34.83 11.50 7.47
N THR A 240 -33.98 11.86 6.50
CA THR A 240 -33.82 13.23 6.02
C THR A 240 -34.59 13.50 4.73
N GLY A 241 -35.00 12.46 4.02
CA GLY A 241 -35.65 12.56 2.72
C GLY A 241 -34.71 13.00 1.58
N SER A 242 -33.40 12.86 1.77
CA SER A 242 -32.36 13.31 0.84
C SER A 242 -31.17 12.35 0.80
N CYS A 243 -30.25 12.50 -0.17
CA CYS A 243 -29.08 11.65 -0.29
C CYS A 243 -27.97 12.18 0.63
N THR A 244 -27.87 11.64 1.84
CA THR A 244 -26.91 12.08 2.88
C THR A 244 -26.00 10.96 3.38
N ILE A 245 -26.29 9.68 3.07
CA ILE A 245 -25.49 8.54 3.53
C ILE A 245 -24.36 8.28 2.54
N PRO A 246 -23.08 8.52 2.90
CA PRO A 246 -21.97 8.20 2.02
C PRO A 246 -21.78 6.68 1.96
N VAL A 247 -21.86 6.09 0.77
CA VAL A 247 -21.85 4.63 0.60
C VAL A 247 -20.66 4.13 -0.22
N LYS A 248 -20.07 4.98 -1.07
CA LYS A 248 -18.95 4.57 -1.92
C LYS A 248 -18.05 5.76 -2.23
N ALA A 249 -16.74 5.54 -2.12
CA ALA A 249 -15.71 6.45 -2.66
C ALA A 249 -15.02 5.79 -3.85
N MET A 250 -14.69 6.58 -4.87
CA MET A 250 -14.05 6.15 -6.09
C MET A 250 -12.90 7.10 -6.42
N LEU A 251 -11.75 6.57 -6.80
CA LEU A 251 -10.64 7.36 -7.29
C LEU A 251 -10.93 7.78 -8.74
N CYS A 252 -10.79 9.07 -9.05
CA CYS A 252 -11.01 9.58 -10.41
C CYS A 252 -9.84 10.40 -10.91
N SER A 253 -9.91 10.86 -12.16
CA SER A 253 -9.08 11.92 -12.69
C SER A 253 -9.98 12.97 -13.32
N VAL A 254 -9.82 14.21 -12.86
CA VAL A 254 -10.45 15.39 -13.45
C VAL A 254 -9.44 16.18 -14.29
N GLY A 255 -9.84 17.29 -14.87
CA GLY A 255 -8.98 18.17 -15.66
C GLY A 255 -9.27 19.65 -15.44
N PRO A 256 -8.47 20.54 -16.06
CA PRO A 256 -8.62 21.99 -15.88
C PRO A 256 -9.97 22.53 -16.37
N GLU A 257 -10.61 21.85 -17.33
CA GLU A 257 -11.93 22.23 -17.86
C GLU A 257 -13.10 21.60 -17.12
N THR A 258 -12.85 20.77 -16.08
CA THR A 258 -13.91 20.20 -15.22
C THR A 258 -14.59 21.35 -14.46
N PRO A 259 -15.87 21.70 -14.73
CA PRO A 259 -16.51 22.85 -14.11
C PRO A 259 -16.93 22.53 -12.67
N ALA A 260 -16.79 23.48 -11.76
CA ALA A 260 -17.47 23.41 -10.47
C ALA A 260 -18.95 23.80 -10.65
N GLY A 261 -19.84 23.18 -9.87
CA GLY A 261 -21.27 23.45 -9.89
C GLY A 261 -22.12 22.23 -9.58
N VAL A 262 -23.44 22.41 -9.76
CA VAL A 262 -24.43 21.35 -9.58
C VAL A 262 -25.07 21.06 -10.94
N PHE A 263 -25.01 19.82 -11.34
CA PHE A 263 -25.48 19.32 -12.64
C PHE A 263 -26.37 18.10 -12.44
N HIS A 264 -26.94 17.61 -13.57
CA HIS A 264 -27.74 16.39 -13.58
C HIS A 264 -27.33 15.52 -14.75
N THR A 265 -27.18 14.21 -14.53
CA THR A 265 -26.88 13.29 -15.64
C THR A 265 -28.02 13.19 -16.62
N PHE A 266 -27.74 13.11 -17.95
CA PHE A 266 -28.82 13.19 -18.95
C PHE A 266 -28.74 12.20 -20.12
N ASN A 267 -27.62 11.53 -20.35
CA ASN A 267 -27.47 10.56 -21.43
C ASN A 267 -26.45 9.48 -21.09
N ARG A 268 -26.48 8.32 -21.79
CA ARG A 268 -25.58 7.19 -21.61
C ARG A 268 -25.17 6.51 -22.89
N SER A 269 -23.97 6.01 -22.92
CA SER A 269 -23.44 5.17 -24.00
C SER A 269 -22.52 4.09 -23.47
N ARG A 270 -22.63 2.86 -23.99
CA ARG A 270 -21.71 1.78 -23.60
C ARG A 270 -20.28 2.10 -24.01
N TRP A 271 -20.09 2.64 -25.23
CA TRP A 271 -18.86 3.16 -25.76
C TRP A 271 -19.10 4.52 -26.44
N ARG A 272 -18.16 5.44 -26.31
CA ARG A 272 -18.18 6.73 -26.98
C ARG A 272 -16.78 7.13 -27.44
N PRO A 273 -16.61 7.65 -28.67
CA PRO A 273 -15.37 8.30 -29.08
C PRO A 273 -15.13 9.55 -28.23
N LEU A 274 -13.87 9.74 -27.84
CA LEU A 274 -13.39 10.87 -27.06
C LEU A 274 -12.39 11.68 -27.87
N TYR A 275 -11.99 12.83 -27.35
CA TYR A 275 -10.93 13.62 -27.95
C TYR A 275 -9.61 12.83 -27.99
N GLY A 276 -8.89 12.86 -29.16
CA GLY A 276 -7.62 12.16 -29.36
C GLY A 276 -7.77 10.77 -29.98
N ASP A 277 -8.88 10.51 -30.69
CA ASP A 277 -9.15 9.23 -31.38
C ASP A 277 -9.13 7.99 -30.47
N VAL A 278 -9.59 8.18 -29.23
CA VAL A 278 -9.69 7.13 -28.21
C VAL A 278 -11.15 6.96 -27.77
N TYR A 279 -11.44 5.96 -26.96
CA TYR A 279 -12.79 5.59 -26.57
C TYR A 279 -12.92 5.45 -25.07
N GLY A 280 -14.07 5.92 -24.51
CA GLY A 280 -14.49 5.61 -23.15
C GLY A 280 -15.60 4.59 -23.14
N GLN A 281 -15.62 3.72 -22.12
CA GLN A 281 -16.75 2.82 -21.90
C GLN A 281 -17.56 3.26 -20.68
N TYR A 282 -18.83 2.80 -20.63
CA TYR A 282 -19.81 3.14 -19.57
C TYR A 282 -19.98 4.64 -19.37
N VAL A 283 -20.14 5.36 -20.48
CA VAL A 283 -20.20 6.82 -20.50
C VAL A 283 -21.53 7.33 -19.97
N THR A 284 -21.49 8.33 -19.09
CA THR A 284 -22.66 9.07 -18.59
C THR A 284 -22.37 10.57 -18.69
N ASP A 285 -23.27 11.32 -19.34
CA ASP A 285 -23.12 12.76 -19.58
C ASP A 285 -23.48 13.55 -18.32
N ILE A 286 -22.64 14.54 -17.97
CA ILE A 286 -22.83 15.42 -16.81
C ILE A 286 -23.30 16.79 -17.25
N VAL A 287 -22.51 17.46 -18.09
CA VAL A 287 -22.81 18.80 -18.65
C VAL A 287 -21.98 19.03 -19.89
N ASN A 288 -22.58 19.52 -20.98
CA ASN A 288 -21.92 19.72 -22.27
C ASN A 288 -21.15 18.44 -22.68
N ASP A 289 -19.82 18.56 -22.88
CA ASP A 289 -18.92 17.44 -23.22
C ASP A 289 -18.18 16.88 -22.02
N ILE A 290 -18.58 17.22 -20.79
CA ILE A 290 -18.02 16.68 -19.55
C ILE A 290 -18.79 15.42 -19.17
N LEU A 291 -18.07 14.32 -19.04
CA LEU A 291 -18.61 12.97 -18.93
C LEU A 291 -18.00 12.24 -17.73
N PHE A 292 -18.75 11.31 -17.14
CA PHE A 292 -18.15 10.15 -16.48
C PHE A 292 -17.83 9.11 -17.54
N HIS A 293 -16.62 8.58 -17.56
CA HIS A 293 -16.23 7.47 -18.44
C HIS A 293 -15.01 6.70 -17.86
N SER A 294 -14.76 5.50 -18.38
CA SER A 294 -13.55 4.75 -18.03
C SER A 294 -12.28 5.52 -18.41
N VAL A 295 -11.14 5.10 -17.90
CA VAL A 295 -9.87 5.44 -18.56
C VAL A 295 -9.97 5.14 -20.05
N PRO A 296 -9.36 5.94 -20.95
CA PRO A 296 -9.48 5.73 -22.39
C PRO A 296 -8.92 4.39 -22.89
N TYR A 297 -9.45 3.95 -24.03
CA TYR A 297 -9.03 2.78 -24.80
C TYR A 297 -8.66 3.23 -26.22
N PHE A 298 -7.67 2.59 -26.83
CA PHE A 298 -7.31 2.87 -28.23
C PHE A 298 -8.41 2.46 -29.22
N THR A 299 -9.17 1.41 -28.88
CA THR A 299 -10.33 0.95 -29.66
C THR A 299 -11.51 0.61 -28.75
N GLN A 300 -12.68 0.28 -29.31
CA GLN A 300 -13.84 -0.21 -28.55
C GLN A 300 -13.66 -1.68 -28.10
N ASN A 301 -12.49 -2.01 -27.57
CA ASN A 301 -12.15 -3.34 -27.09
C ASN A 301 -11.66 -3.27 -25.64
N PRO A 302 -12.25 -4.04 -24.70
CA PRO A 302 -11.83 -4.05 -23.28
C PRO A 302 -10.39 -4.46 -23.04
N SER A 303 -9.73 -5.09 -24.02
CA SER A 303 -8.32 -5.51 -23.91
C SER A 303 -7.31 -4.49 -24.47
N ASP A 304 -7.75 -3.28 -24.82
CA ASP A 304 -6.95 -2.26 -25.51
C ASP A 304 -6.87 -0.94 -24.73
N LEU A 305 -6.72 -1.06 -23.40
CA LEU A 305 -6.64 0.05 -22.45
C LEU A 305 -5.38 0.88 -22.65
N GLU A 306 -5.50 2.20 -22.56
CA GLU A 306 -4.37 3.11 -22.32
C GLU A 306 -3.86 2.95 -20.87
N TYR A 307 -3.10 1.90 -20.59
CA TYR A 307 -2.66 1.55 -19.24
C TYR A 307 -1.80 2.62 -18.56
N GLU A 308 -1.08 3.44 -19.32
CA GLU A 308 -0.31 4.57 -18.79
C GLU A 308 -1.25 5.66 -18.23
N GLU A 309 -2.40 5.89 -18.89
CA GLU A 309 -3.45 6.78 -18.41
C GLU A 309 -4.18 6.20 -17.18
N PHE A 310 -4.34 4.87 -17.12
CA PHE A 310 -4.87 4.20 -15.94
C PHE A 310 -4.00 4.44 -14.71
N ASN A 311 -2.69 4.40 -14.86
CA ASN A 311 -1.73 4.65 -13.79
C ASN A 311 -1.71 6.11 -13.30
N LYS A 312 -2.40 7.02 -14.01
CA LYS A 312 -2.59 8.42 -13.60
C LYS A 312 -3.90 8.66 -12.81
N LEU A 313 -4.76 7.65 -12.63
CA LEU A 313 -5.94 7.81 -11.78
C LEU A 313 -5.54 8.37 -10.40
N GLY A 314 -6.34 9.30 -9.87
CA GLY A 314 -6.02 10.04 -8.65
C GLY A 314 -5.23 11.33 -8.89
N THR A 315 -4.91 11.65 -10.14
CA THR A 315 -4.26 12.92 -10.51
C THR A 315 -5.10 13.67 -11.55
N SER A 316 -4.83 14.97 -11.71
CA SER A 316 -5.46 15.78 -12.76
C SER A 316 -4.88 15.41 -14.14
N ALA A 317 -5.48 14.44 -14.81
CA ALA A 317 -4.97 13.82 -16.04
C ALA A 317 -5.96 13.85 -17.24
N SER A 318 -7.16 14.39 -17.08
CA SER A 318 -8.10 14.60 -18.19
C SER A 318 -8.06 16.03 -18.72
N LEU A 319 -8.73 16.30 -19.83
CA LEU A 319 -9.01 17.69 -20.25
C LEU A 319 -10.12 18.31 -19.38
N GLY A 320 -11.20 17.57 -19.14
CA GLY A 320 -12.34 18.06 -18.36
C GLY A 320 -13.28 16.95 -17.88
N CYS A 321 -13.28 15.78 -18.52
CA CYS A 321 -14.07 14.63 -18.11
C CYS A 321 -13.62 14.05 -16.75
N VAL A 322 -14.51 13.32 -16.11
CA VAL A 322 -14.23 12.55 -14.88
C VAL A 322 -13.93 11.11 -15.27
N ARG A 323 -12.63 10.76 -15.33
CA ARG A 323 -12.16 9.41 -15.67
C ARG A 323 -12.16 8.54 -14.41
N LEU A 324 -12.60 7.30 -14.54
CA LEU A 324 -12.68 6.33 -13.45
C LEU A 324 -12.12 4.96 -13.89
N SER A 325 -11.91 4.05 -12.96
CA SER A 325 -11.74 2.63 -13.25
C SER A 325 -13.01 2.06 -13.86
N VAL A 326 -12.89 0.94 -14.59
CA VAL A 326 -14.07 0.32 -15.21
C VAL A 326 -15.09 -0.12 -14.16
N LYS A 327 -14.67 -0.71 -13.06
CA LYS A 327 -15.56 -1.11 -11.95
C LYS A 327 -16.38 0.09 -11.45
N ASP A 328 -15.75 1.22 -11.25
CA ASP A 328 -16.38 2.38 -10.65
C ASP A 328 -17.31 3.12 -11.63
N VAL A 329 -16.86 3.34 -12.86
CA VAL A 329 -17.73 3.99 -13.85
C VAL A 329 -18.90 3.09 -14.26
N LYS A 330 -18.69 1.77 -14.32
CA LYS A 330 -19.77 0.80 -14.56
C LYS A 330 -20.79 0.84 -13.43
N TRP A 331 -20.34 0.98 -12.18
CA TRP A 331 -21.25 1.14 -11.04
C TRP A 331 -22.14 2.38 -11.18
N ILE A 332 -21.57 3.54 -11.56
CA ILE A 332 -22.35 4.75 -11.84
C ILE A 332 -23.34 4.49 -12.99
N TYR A 333 -22.86 3.87 -14.05
CA TYR A 333 -23.66 3.57 -15.23
C TYR A 333 -24.86 2.66 -14.91
N ASP A 334 -24.67 1.64 -14.10
CA ASP A 334 -25.71 0.63 -13.80
C ASP A 334 -26.69 1.11 -12.72
N TYR A 335 -26.21 1.80 -11.67
CA TYR A 335 -27.00 2.08 -10.48
C TYR A 335 -27.44 3.54 -10.31
N CYS A 336 -26.82 4.50 -10.98
CA CYS A 336 -27.25 5.89 -10.91
C CYS A 336 -28.18 6.20 -12.12
N PRO A 337 -29.50 6.29 -11.97
CA PRO A 337 -30.39 6.61 -13.08
C PRO A 337 -30.09 7.98 -13.70
N LEU A 338 -30.56 8.24 -14.92
CA LEU A 338 -30.45 9.56 -15.50
C LEU A 338 -31.25 10.58 -14.67
N GLY A 339 -30.75 11.81 -14.57
CA GLY A 339 -31.29 12.84 -13.69
C GLY A 339 -30.64 12.89 -12.29
N VAL A 340 -29.70 11.97 -11.99
CA VAL A 340 -28.95 12.02 -10.72
C VAL A 340 -28.20 13.34 -10.61
N THR A 341 -28.28 13.96 -9.43
CA THR A 341 -27.54 15.18 -9.10
C THR A 341 -26.05 14.89 -8.99
N VAL A 342 -25.24 15.70 -9.69
CA VAL A 342 -23.78 15.69 -9.63
C VAL A 342 -23.30 17.05 -9.14
N GLU A 343 -22.72 17.10 -7.95
CA GLU A 343 -22.04 18.27 -7.42
C GLU A 343 -20.53 18.14 -7.64
N ILE A 344 -19.95 19.06 -8.37
CA ILE A 344 -18.51 19.17 -8.62
C ILE A 344 -18.00 20.37 -7.82
N TYR A 345 -17.03 20.13 -6.93
CA TYR A 345 -16.57 21.14 -5.96
C TYR A 345 -15.06 21.00 -5.67
N ASP A 346 -14.52 22.00 -4.97
CA ASP A 346 -13.16 22.04 -4.47
C ASP A 346 -13.17 21.99 -2.95
N ASP A 347 -12.45 21.05 -2.39
CA ASP A 347 -12.14 20.97 -0.97
C ASP A 347 -10.71 20.44 -0.84
N ALA A 348 -9.82 21.28 -0.32
CA ALA A 348 -8.41 20.94 -0.15
C ALA A 348 -8.10 20.34 1.23
N GLU A 349 -9.06 20.32 2.14
CA GLU A 349 -8.88 19.86 3.50
C GLU A 349 -9.38 18.42 3.68
N ASN A 350 -10.39 18.02 2.88
CA ASN A 350 -11.08 16.75 3.07
C ASN A 350 -11.40 16.04 1.75
N PRO A 351 -10.90 14.82 1.51
CA PRO A 351 -11.20 14.06 0.29
C PRO A 351 -12.65 13.60 0.20
N GLY A 352 -13.36 13.58 1.31
CA GLY A 352 -14.71 13.07 1.48
C GLY A 352 -14.81 12.16 2.71
N PRO A 353 -16.04 11.86 3.17
CA PRO A 353 -16.28 11.17 4.46
C PRO A 353 -15.78 9.71 4.49
N LEU A 354 -15.58 9.09 3.35
CA LEU A 354 -15.05 7.72 3.23
C LEU A 354 -13.53 7.69 2.99
N GLY A 355 -12.87 8.85 2.99
CA GLY A 355 -11.44 8.96 2.74
C GLY A 355 -11.06 8.83 1.26
N LEU A 356 -9.76 8.75 1.01
CA LEU A 356 -9.19 8.59 -0.33
C LEU A 356 -9.03 7.11 -0.64
N PRO A 357 -9.64 6.59 -1.72
CA PRO A 357 -9.45 5.20 -2.14
C PRO A 357 -8.01 4.91 -2.56
N GLU A 358 -7.55 3.68 -2.32
CA GLU A 358 -6.24 3.25 -2.79
C GLU A 358 -6.17 3.19 -4.32
N GLN A 359 -5.03 3.59 -4.85
CA GLN A 359 -4.76 3.51 -6.28
C GLN A 359 -4.25 2.13 -6.67
N THR A 360 -4.98 1.42 -7.51
CA THR A 360 -4.46 0.26 -8.23
C THR A 360 -3.57 0.73 -9.37
N LYS A 361 -2.38 0.15 -9.52
CA LYS A 361 -1.46 0.41 -10.63
C LYS A 361 -1.22 -0.85 -11.45
N ILE A 362 -1.08 -0.66 -12.76
CA ILE A 362 -0.72 -1.70 -13.71
C ILE A 362 0.80 -1.68 -13.88
N ASP A 363 1.47 -2.82 -13.67
CA ASP A 363 2.85 -3.00 -14.05
C ASP A 363 2.96 -2.96 -15.59
N VAL A 364 3.74 -2.01 -16.10
CA VAL A 364 3.93 -1.79 -17.54
C VAL A 364 4.55 -2.97 -18.26
N THR A 365 5.17 -3.89 -17.54
CA THR A 365 5.76 -5.13 -18.08
C THR A 365 4.76 -6.29 -18.10
N ASN A 366 3.62 -6.16 -17.41
CA ASN A 366 2.61 -7.21 -17.32
C ASN A 366 1.96 -7.46 -18.70
N PRO A 367 1.90 -8.71 -19.21
CA PRO A 367 1.27 -9.01 -20.49
C PRO A 367 -0.22 -8.65 -20.55
N ASN A 368 -0.90 -8.57 -19.40
CA ASN A 368 -2.32 -8.24 -19.29
C ASN A 368 -2.59 -6.73 -19.17
N ARG A 369 -1.58 -5.88 -19.33
CA ARG A 369 -1.68 -4.41 -19.14
C ARG A 369 -2.73 -3.72 -19.99
N GLY A 370 -3.13 -4.33 -21.11
CA GLY A 370 -4.21 -3.81 -21.97
C GLY A 370 -5.60 -3.95 -21.37
N TRP A 371 -5.77 -4.59 -20.22
CA TRP A 371 -7.03 -4.68 -19.50
C TRP A 371 -7.03 -3.79 -18.26
N ASP A 372 -8.16 -3.17 -17.98
CA ASP A 372 -8.40 -2.58 -16.66
C ASP A 372 -8.49 -3.72 -15.61
N PRO A 373 -7.63 -3.75 -14.58
CA PRO A 373 -7.66 -4.82 -13.57
C PRO A 373 -9.00 -4.95 -12.84
N THR A 374 -9.79 -3.89 -12.86
CA THR A 374 -11.08 -3.82 -12.15
C THR A 374 -12.27 -4.18 -13.05
N ASP A 375 -12.05 -4.37 -14.36
CA ASP A 375 -13.14 -4.69 -15.30
C ASP A 375 -13.77 -6.05 -14.94
N PRO A 376 -15.08 -6.10 -14.62
CA PRO A 376 -15.77 -7.34 -14.28
C PRO A 376 -16.06 -8.25 -15.48
N ASP A 377 -15.61 -7.91 -16.69
CA ASP A 377 -15.78 -8.76 -17.87
C ASP A 377 -15.18 -10.14 -17.59
N PRO A 378 -15.94 -11.25 -17.78
CA PRO A 378 -15.44 -12.60 -17.53
C PRO A 378 -14.20 -12.99 -18.33
N SER A 379 -13.93 -12.28 -19.45
CA SER A 379 -12.73 -12.47 -20.27
C SER A 379 -11.50 -11.76 -19.72
N ASN A 380 -11.66 -10.96 -18.66
CA ASN A 380 -10.54 -10.21 -18.05
C ASN A 380 -9.55 -11.16 -17.39
N PRO A 381 -8.29 -11.23 -17.86
CA PRO A 381 -7.30 -12.17 -17.31
C PRO A 381 -6.87 -11.83 -15.88
N TRP A 382 -7.10 -10.59 -15.40
CA TRP A 382 -6.79 -10.22 -14.02
C TRP A 382 -7.69 -10.93 -13.01
N LEU A 383 -8.92 -11.32 -13.38
CA LEU A 383 -9.84 -12.02 -12.49
C LEU A 383 -9.36 -13.43 -12.11
N SER A 384 -8.51 -14.05 -12.94
CA SER A 384 -7.92 -15.36 -12.66
C SER A 384 -6.70 -15.30 -11.72
N LEU A 385 -6.13 -14.10 -11.49
CA LEU A 385 -4.97 -13.90 -10.63
C LEU A 385 -5.35 -13.58 -9.17
N THR A 386 -6.64 -13.36 -8.91
CA THR A 386 -7.17 -12.99 -7.58
C THR A 386 -7.92 -14.15 -6.87
N ASN A 387 -7.79 -15.38 -7.41
CA ASN A 387 -8.37 -16.59 -6.82
C ASN A 387 -7.32 -17.43 -6.11
#